data_16a677d908cb4ba52a6eac288d7af004
#
_entry.id   16a677d908cb4ba52a6eac288d7af004
#
_cell.length_a   1.000
_cell.length_b   1.000
_cell.length_c   1.000
_cell.angle_alpha   90.00
_cell.angle_beta   90.00
_cell.angle_gamma   90.00
#
_symmetry.space_group_name_H-M   'P 1'
#
loop_
_entity.id
_entity.type
_entity.pdbx_description
1 polymer ?
#
loop_
_entity_poly.entity_id
_entity_poly.type
_entity_poly.pdbx_seq_one_letter_code
_entity_poly.pdbx_strand_id
1 'polypeptide(L)'
;MATLSAISSNPFELDKVYDPAAYDTLPSLRQAHSLMTKDAVTKLQGPIRKVFLDHKVQSHYGICLLHNHFQITNSQRLVEHGLVSLPWDLGDEDKNTVPKFDGIIAPRSIRLLDGKLAPFEFSFSLRAPELNIRFLTEALRVIQDLGLHNVLGVRYFEKHDTQFSVEITQGNANVMVPRGALLDSQLIDAFWVFNQDENDRCHCREQCFPQKDAPHEANHSCG
;
A
#
# COMPACT_ATOMS: atom_id res chain seq x y z
N MET A 1 8.83 0.40 28.41
CA MET A 1 7.58 0.96 27.84
C MET A 1 7.95 2.26 27.17
N ALA A 2 8.06 2.27 25.84
CA ALA A 2 8.30 3.49 25.09
C ALA A 2 6.96 4.24 24.96
N THR A 3 6.89 5.43 25.49
CA THR A 3 5.75 6.35 25.33
C THR A 3 5.68 6.76 23.87
N LEU A 4 4.66 6.27 23.15
CA LEU A 4 4.31 6.79 21.82
C LEU A 4 3.92 8.26 21.99
N SER A 5 4.75 9.17 21.50
CA SER A 5 4.40 10.58 21.29
C SER A 5 3.06 10.63 20.55
N ALA A 6 2.13 11.44 21.03
CA ALA A 6 0.84 11.66 20.37
C ALA A 6 1.10 12.18 18.95
N ILE A 7 0.90 11.30 17.95
CA ILE A 7 0.98 11.67 16.54
C ILE A 7 -0.29 12.47 16.25
N SER A 8 -0.10 13.68 15.75
CA SER A 8 -1.19 14.58 15.36
C SER A 8 -2.15 13.90 14.36
N SER A 9 -3.43 14.18 14.49
CA SER A 9 -4.51 13.61 13.67
C SER A 9 -4.65 14.24 12.28
N ASN A 10 -3.68 15.07 11.85
CA ASN A 10 -3.75 15.73 10.55
C ASN A 10 -3.06 14.89 9.47
N PRO A 11 -3.76 14.39 8.44
CA PRO A 11 -3.18 13.62 7.34
C PRO A 11 -2.06 14.37 6.60
N PHE A 12 -2.05 15.70 6.62
CA PHE A 12 -0.97 16.53 6.09
C PHE A 12 0.35 16.40 6.87
N GLU A 13 0.34 15.92 8.12
CA GLU A 13 1.57 15.70 8.88
C GLU A 13 2.25 14.38 8.52
N LEU A 14 1.49 13.35 8.12
CA LEU A 14 2.07 12.12 7.58
C LEU A 14 2.81 12.38 6.26
N ASP A 15 2.35 13.35 5.48
CA ASP A 15 2.99 13.74 4.22
C ASP A 15 4.33 14.47 4.44
N LYS A 16 4.48 15.20 5.54
CA LYS A 16 5.73 15.86 5.95
C LYS A 16 6.78 14.88 6.49
N VAL A 17 6.40 13.66 6.81
CA VAL A 17 7.25 12.62 7.42
C VAL A 17 7.57 11.53 6.41
N TYR A 18 7.43 11.80 5.10
CA TYR A 18 7.80 10.83 4.09
C TYR A 18 9.28 10.48 4.19
N ASP A 19 9.52 9.19 4.39
CA ASP A 19 10.85 8.59 4.38
C ASP A 19 10.96 7.69 3.14
N PRO A 20 11.86 7.98 2.19
CA PRO A 20 12.10 7.12 1.03
C PRO A 20 12.34 5.66 1.41
N ALA A 21 12.99 5.41 2.56
CA ALA A 21 13.19 4.06 3.06
C ALA A 21 11.89 3.29 3.28
N ALA A 22 10.76 3.98 3.44
CA ALA A 22 9.45 3.33 3.56
C ALA A 22 9.08 2.54 2.31
N TYR A 23 9.55 2.94 1.13
CA TYR A 23 9.37 2.24 -0.13
C TYR A 23 10.60 1.40 -0.51
N ASP A 24 11.81 1.95 -0.42
CA ASP A 24 13.03 1.33 -0.90
C ASP A 24 13.42 0.03 -0.16
N THR A 25 12.98 -0.11 1.08
CA THR A 25 13.20 -1.33 1.89
C THR A 25 12.12 -2.39 1.71
N LEU A 26 11.16 -2.19 0.82
CA LEU A 26 10.14 -3.19 0.54
C LEU A 26 10.75 -4.39 -0.20
N PRO A 27 10.34 -5.62 0.11
CA PRO A 27 10.75 -6.81 -0.62
C PRO A 27 10.13 -6.81 -2.03
N SER A 28 10.68 -7.62 -2.93
CA SER A 28 10.02 -7.91 -4.20
C SER A 28 8.69 -8.66 -3.96
N LEU A 29 7.76 -8.60 -4.91
CA LEU A 29 6.46 -9.29 -4.82
C LEU A 29 6.60 -10.79 -4.51
N ARG A 30 7.57 -11.48 -5.14
CA ARG A 30 7.81 -12.91 -4.89
C ARG A 30 8.35 -13.19 -3.48
N GLN A 31 9.25 -12.34 -2.99
CA GLN A 31 9.76 -12.43 -1.63
C GLN A 31 8.62 -12.20 -0.61
N ALA A 32 7.83 -11.14 -0.80
CA ALA A 32 6.69 -10.87 0.05
C ALA A 32 5.69 -12.03 0.07
N HIS A 33 5.35 -12.57 -1.09
CA HIS A 33 4.46 -13.73 -1.20
C HIS A 33 4.97 -14.95 -0.45
N SER A 34 6.29 -15.22 -0.51
CA SER A 34 6.88 -16.37 0.21
C SER A 34 6.74 -16.27 1.73
N LEU A 35 6.56 -15.07 2.27
CA LEU A 35 6.34 -14.80 3.69
C LEU A 35 4.88 -14.95 4.10
N MET A 36 3.94 -15.02 3.15
CA MET A 36 2.51 -15.26 3.41
C MET A 36 2.24 -16.74 3.68
N THR A 37 2.75 -17.22 4.80
CA THR A 37 2.56 -18.61 5.27
C THR A 37 1.11 -18.86 5.70
N LYS A 38 0.74 -20.14 5.93
CA LYS A 38 -0.57 -20.50 6.51
C LYS A 38 -0.80 -19.84 7.88
N ASP A 39 0.24 -19.66 8.67
CA ASP A 39 0.17 -18.96 9.96
C ASP A 39 -0.12 -17.47 9.75
N ALA A 40 0.55 -16.82 8.80
CA ALA A 40 0.27 -15.43 8.45
C ALA A 40 -1.19 -15.22 7.98
N VAL A 41 -1.73 -16.13 7.17
CA VAL A 41 -3.14 -16.10 6.74
C VAL A 41 -4.08 -16.29 7.94
N THR A 42 -3.77 -17.19 8.87
CA THR A 42 -4.57 -17.37 10.09
C THR A 42 -4.58 -16.11 10.96
N LYS A 43 -3.43 -15.45 11.12
CA LYS A 43 -3.31 -14.19 11.84
C LYS A 43 -4.08 -13.05 11.16
N LEU A 44 -4.04 -13.01 9.83
CA LEU A 44 -4.80 -12.05 9.02
C LEU A 44 -6.32 -12.22 9.24
N GLN A 45 -6.81 -13.44 9.15
CA GLN A 45 -8.25 -13.76 9.28
C GLN A 45 -8.77 -13.72 10.73
N GLY A 46 -7.89 -13.76 11.71
CA GLY A 46 -8.21 -13.74 13.13
C GLY A 46 -7.94 -12.37 13.79
N PRO A 47 -6.82 -12.23 14.50
CA PRO A 47 -6.56 -11.03 15.32
C PRO A 47 -6.47 -9.74 14.51
N ILE A 48 -5.92 -9.75 13.30
CA ILE A 48 -5.84 -8.54 12.47
C ILE A 48 -7.25 -8.12 12.04
N ARG A 49 -8.04 -9.04 11.45
CA ARG A 49 -9.43 -8.77 11.08
C ARG A 49 -10.23 -8.19 12.24
N LYS A 50 -10.06 -8.71 13.45
CA LYS A 50 -10.77 -8.24 14.64
C LYS A 50 -10.59 -6.75 14.88
N VAL A 51 -9.38 -6.21 14.72
CA VAL A 51 -9.12 -4.76 14.88
C VAL A 51 -9.94 -3.94 13.89
N PHE A 52 -10.03 -4.36 12.63
CA PHE A 52 -10.82 -3.66 11.62
C PHE A 52 -12.31 -3.62 11.96
N LEU A 53 -12.85 -4.74 12.45
CA LEU A 53 -14.26 -4.84 12.85
C LEU A 53 -14.55 -4.03 14.11
N ASP A 54 -13.68 -4.08 15.11
CA ASP A 54 -13.83 -3.32 16.37
C ASP A 54 -13.87 -1.81 16.08
N HIS A 55 -13.06 -1.33 15.13
CA HIS A 55 -13.06 0.07 14.70
C HIS A 55 -14.13 0.41 13.65
N LYS A 56 -14.82 -0.58 13.08
CA LYS A 56 -15.84 -0.43 12.03
C LYS A 56 -15.32 0.28 10.78
N VAL A 57 -14.09 -0.02 10.37
CA VAL A 57 -13.38 0.66 9.27
C VAL A 57 -13.22 -0.20 8.01
N GLN A 58 -13.73 -1.41 7.99
CA GLN A 58 -13.57 -2.38 6.91
C GLN A 58 -14.14 -1.92 5.56
N SER A 59 -14.96 -0.87 5.54
CA SER A 59 -15.47 -0.24 4.30
C SER A 59 -14.49 0.74 3.64
N HIS A 60 -13.40 1.10 4.35
CA HIS A 60 -12.43 2.10 3.90
C HIS A 60 -10.98 1.67 4.07
N TYR A 61 -10.74 0.57 4.78
CA TYR A 61 -9.40 0.07 5.01
C TYR A 61 -9.32 -1.43 4.76
N GLY A 62 -8.20 -1.85 4.18
CA GLY A 62 -7.84 -3.25 4.01
C GLY A 62 -6.37 -3.48 4.34
N ILE A 63 -5.93 -4.71 4.21
CA ILE A 63 -4.54 -5.13 4.39
C ILE A 63 -3.89 -5.25 3.03
N CYS A 64 -2.71 -4.67 2.86
CA CYS A 64 -1.88 -4.84 1.66
C CYS A 64 -0.63 -5.66 1.97
N LEU A 65 -0.21 -6.45 0.99
CA LEU A 65 1.09 -7.12 0.98
C LEU A 65 2.17 -6.07 0.74
N LEU A 66 3.17 -6.00 1.60
CA LEU A 66 4.28 -5.08 1.46
C LEU A 66 5.24 -5.57 0.38
N HIS A 67 5.30 -4.88 -0.76
CA HIS A 67 6.22 -5.19 -1.85
C HIS A 67 6.48 -3.96 -2.71
N ASN A 68 7.61 -3.95 -3.40
CA ASN A 68 7.91 -2.98 -4.43
C ASN A 68 7.72 -3.59 -5.82
N HIS A 69 7.49 -2.75 -6.81
CA HIS A 69 7.36 -3.13 -8.20
C HIS A 69 8.60 -2.74 -9.01
N PHE A 70 9.21 -1.62 -8.67
CA PHE A 70 10.40 -1.05 -9.31
C PHE A 70 11.08 -0.06 -8.35
N GLN A 71 12.29 0.35 -8.68
CA GLN A 71 12.99 1.36 -7.88
C GLN A 71 12.49 2.76 -8.20
N ILE A 72 12.39 3.61 -7.18
CA ILE A 72 12.11 5.04 -7.32
C ILE A 72 13.25 5.84 -6.68
N THR A 73 13.40 7.11 -7.05
CA THR A 73 14.42 7.97 -6.42
C THR A 73 13.90 8.55 -5.10
N ASN A 74 14.81 9.02 -4.24
CA ASN A 74 14.46 9.57 -2.93
C ASN A 74 13.54 10.80 -3.00
N SER A 75 13.52 11.52 -4.14
CA SER A 75 12.61 12.66 -4.37
C SER A 75 11.25 12.24 -4.88
N GLN A 76 11.08 10.97 -5.25
CA GLN A 76 9.85 10.46 -5.85
C GLN A 76 8.96 9.78 -4.83
N ARG A 77 7.67 9.80 -5.10
CA ARG A 77 6.64 8.99 -4.44
C ARG A 77 5.87 8.22 -5.48
N LEU A 78 5.48 7.00 -5.15
CA LEU A 78 4.56 6.23 -5.99
C LEU A 78 3.14 6.76 -5.78
N VAL A 79 2.58 7.41 -6.81
CA VAL A 79 1.27 8.07 -6.74
C VAL A 79 0.30 7.40 -7.71
N GLU A 80 -0.82 6.94 -7.17
CA GLU A 80 -1.94 6.42 -7.95
C GLU A 80 -2.85 7.57 -8.40
N HIS A 81 -3.20 7.55 -9.67
CA HIS A 81 -4.24 8.38 -10.26
C HIS A 81 -5.09 7.55 -11.22
N GLY A 82 -6.34 7.33 -10.84
CA GLY A 82 -7.24 6.45 -11.56
C GLY A 82 -6.77 5.00 -11.53
N LEU A 83 -6.44 4.44 -12.68
CA LEU A 83 -6.00 3.04 -12.83
C LEU A 83 -4.48 2.89 -12.98
N VAL A 84 -3.72 3.94 -12.72
CA VAL A 84 -2.27 3.93 -12.94
C VAL A 84 -1.54 4.51 -11.73
N SER A 85 -0.48 3.83 -11.29
CA SER A 85 0.46 4.33 -10.29
C SER A 85 1.81 4.62 -10.95
N LEU A 86 2.34 5.81 -10.74
CA LEU A 86 3.59 6.30 -11.33
C LEU A 86 4.47 6.96 -10.27
N PRO A 87 5.81 6.97 -10.44
CA PRO A 87 6.70 7.82 -9.67
C PRO A 87 6.46 9.30 -9.99
N TRP A 88 6.11 10.10 -9.00
CA TRP A 88 5.99 11.54 -9.11
C TRP A 88 7.12 12.20 -8.35
N ASP A 89 7.85 13.10 -9.01
CA ASP A 89 8.93 13.86 -8.38
C ASP A 89 8.34 15.03 -7.59
N LEU A 90 8.45 14.96 -6.27
CA LEU A 90 7.95 15.95 -5.33
C LEU A 90 9.12 16.63 -4.55
N GLY A 91 10.36 16.34 -4.95
CA GLY A 91 11.56 16.80 -4.24
C GLY A 91 11.87 18.29 -4.43
N ASP A 92 11.22 18.94 -5.37
CA ASP A 92 11.44 20.37 -5.67
C ASP A 92 10.08 21.09 -5.69
N GLU A 93 9.82 21.94 -4.71
CA GLU A 93 8.57 22.69 -4.60
C GLU A 93 8.31 23.54 -5.84
N ASP A 94 9.36 24.02 -6.51
CA ASP A 94 9.25 24.80 -7.74
C ASP A 94 8.94 23.94 -8.98
N LYS A 95 9.26 22.64 -8.92
CA LYS A 95 8.97 21.66 -9.98
C LYS A 95 7.68 20.88 -9.74
N ASN A 96 6.98 21.15 -8.66
CA ASN A 96 5.67 20.58 -8.41
C ASN A 96 4.73 20.89 -9.60
N THR A 97 4.76 20.04 -10.61
CA THR A 97 3.88 20.12 -11.79
C THR A 97 2.43 19.80 -11.46
N VAL A 98 2.16 19.44 -10.22
CA VAL A 98 0.83 19.27 -9.63
C VAL A 98 -0.02 20.56 -9.57
N PRO A 99 0.56 21.79 -9.54
CA PRO A 99 -0.25 23.02 -9.45
C PRO A 99 -1.26 23.23 -10.57
N LYS A 100 -1.21 22.46 -11.63
CA LYS A 100 -2.21 22.53 -12.71
C LYS A 100 -3.45 21.68 -12.47
N PHE A 101 -3.42 20.86 -11.43
CA PHE A 101 -4.53 19.98 -11.06
C PHE A 101 -5.00 20.37 -9.67
N ASP A 102 -6.26 20.75 -9.54
CA ASP A 102 -6.91 21.04 -8.25
C ASP A 102 -7.05 19.74 -7.44
N GLY A 103 -5.93 19.21 -6.91
CA GLY A 103 -5.91 17.94 -6.19
C GLY A 103 -4.81 17.87 -5.13
N ILE A 104 -4.89 16.83 -4.33
CA ILE A 104 -4.03 16.57 -3.18
C ILE A 104 -3.40 15.19 -3.35
N ILE A 105 -2.10 15.10 -3.10
CA ILE A 105 -1.40 13.83 -2.94
C ILE A 105 -1.48 13.45 -1.47
N ALA A 106 -2.14 12.33 -1.17
CA ALA A 106 -2.37 11.87 0.19
C ALA A 106 -1.87 10.44 0.39
N PRO A 107 -1.41 10.08 1.61
CA PRO A 107 -1.06 8.71 1.95
C PRO A 107 -2.21 7.75 1.67
N ARG A 108 -1.90 6.63 0.99
CA ARG A 108 -2.85 5.56 0.68
C ARG A 108 -2.47 4.27 1.41
N SER A 109 -1.22 3.85 1.29
CA SER A 109 -0.70 2.66 1.95
C SER A 109 0.34 3.03 2.99
N ILE A 110 0.21 2.46 4.19
CA ILE A 110 0.99 2.82 5.37
C ILE A 110 1.52 1.53 5.99
N ARG A 111 2.81 1.52 6.33
CA ARG A 111 3.47 0.45 7.08
C ARG A 111 3.99 0.96 8.42
N LEU A 112 4.44 0.05 9.26
CA LEU A 112 5.24 0.41 10.42
C LEU A 112 6.73 0.27 10.06
N LEU A 113 7.49 1.36 10.17
CA LEU A 113 8.93 1.41 9.98
C LEU A 113 9.56 2.05 11.22
N ASP A 114 10.49 1.36 11.87
CA ASP A 114 11.15 1.81 13.10
C ASP A 114 10.19 2.33 14.19
N GLY A 115 9.04 1.66 14.33
CA GLY A 115 7.99 2.00 15.30
C GLY A 115 7.15 3.23 14.93
N LYS A 116 7.29 3.78 13.72
CA LYS A 116 6.54 4.94 13.22
C LYS A 116 5.63 4.55 12.07
N LEU A 117 4.53 5.28 11.92
CA LEU A 117 3.68 5.19 10.73
C LEU A 117 4.45 5.78 9.54
N ALA A 118 4.68 4.96 8.52
CA ALA A 118 5.45 5.33 7.34
C ALA A 118 4.61 5.08 6.07
N PRO A 119 4.08 6.15 5.43
CA PRO A 119 3.46 6.05 4.13
C PRO A 119 4.48 5.62 3.07
N PHE A 120 4.07 4.71 2.16
CA PHE A 120 4.93 4.26 1.08
C PHE A 120 4.26 4.32 -0.31
N GLU A 121 2.92 4.35 -0.36
CA GLU A 121 2.14 4.64 -1.57
C GLU A 121 1.16 5.77 -1.29
N PHE A 122 0.87 6.55 -2.32
CA PHE A 122 0.04 7.74 -2.27
C PHE A 122 -1.05 7.67 -3.33
N SER A 123 -2.10 8.45 -3.16
CA SER A 123 -3.12 8.67 -4.19
C SER A 123 -3.29 10.16 -4.46
N PHE A 124 -3.53 10.50 -5.73
CA PHE A 124 -3.98 11.82 -6.11
C PHE A 124 -5.51 11.86 -6.06
N SER A 125 -6.06 12.79 -5.29
CA SER A 125 -7.50 12.95 -5.10
C SER A 125 -7.88 14.43 -5.03
N LEU A 126 -9.15 14.74 -5.35
CA LEU A 126 -9.70 16.08 -5.17
C LEU A 126 -9.96 16.44 -3.69
N ARG A 127 -9.92 15.45 -2.81
CA ARG A 127 -10.11 15.64 -1.37
C ARG A 127 -9.14 14.75 -0.60
N ALA A 128 -8.53 15.29 0.45
CA ALA A 128 -7.73 14.47 1.34
C ALA A 128 -8.61 13.42 2.03
N PRO A 129 -8.18 12.14 2.07
CA PRO A 129 -8.86 11.13 2.85
C PRO A 129 -8.76 11.50 4.35
N GLU A 130 -9.84 11.29 5.08
CA GLU A 130 -9.82 11.42 6.54
C GLU A 130 -9.23 10.14 7.13
N LEU A 131 -7.92 10.14 7.38
CA LEU A 131 -7.23 8.98 7.92
C LEU A 131 -7.54 8.82 9.43
N ASN A 132 -7.98 7.63 9.81
CA ASN A 132 -8.18 7.27 11.21
C ASN A 132 -6.84 6.84 11.84
N ILE A 133 -6.08 7.81 12.36
CA ILE A 133 -4.75 7.60 12.95
C ILE A 133 -4.78 6.64 14.14
N ARG A 134 -5.83 6.70 14.96
CA ARG A 134 -5.98 5.78 16.10
C ARG A 134 -6.08 4.34 15.63
N PHE A 135 -6.92 4.07 14.64
CA PHE A 135 -7.05 2.75 14.04
C PHE A 135 -5.73 2.30 13.40
N LEU A 136 -5.10 3.15 12.56
CA LEU A 136 -3.84 2.83 11.88
C LEU A 136 -2.74 2.45 12.89
N THR A 137 -2.62 3.21 13.97
CA THR A 137 -1.64 2.94 15.03
C THR A 137 -1.90 1.58 15.69
N GLU A 138 -3.15 1.28 16.03
CA GLU A 138 -3.50 0.01 16.67
C GLU A 138 -3.33 -1.17 15.72
N ALA A 139 -3.82 -1.06 14.49
CA ALA A 139 -3.72 -2.14 13.49
C ALA A 139 -2.27 -2.49 13.16
N LEU A 140 -1.42 -1.49 12.90
CA LEU A 140 -0.01 -1.70 12.59
C LEU A 140 0.79 -2.20 13.80
N ARG A 141 0.40 -1.83 15.02
CA ARG A 141 0.97 -2.40 16.23
C ARG A 141 0.62 -3.88 16.38
N VAL A 142 -0.64 -4.25 16.18
CA VAL A 142 -1.07 -5.67 16.21
C VAL A 142 -0.31 -6.47 15.13
N ILE A 143 -0.16 -5.93 13.92
CA ILE A 143 0.65 -6.54 12.86
C ILE A 143 2.10 -6.75 13.31
N GLN A 144 2.70 -5.78 14.02
CA GLN A 144 4.05 -5.89 14.59
C GLN A 144 4.14 -6.94 15.68
N ASP A 145 3.21 -6.95 16.63
CA ASP A 145 3.18 -7.90 17.75
C ASP A 145 3.03 -9.34 17.25
N LEU A 146 2.39 -9.53 16.08
CA LEU A 146 2.26 -10.82 15.39
C LEU A 146 3.48 -11.20 14.52
N GLY A 147 4.49 -10.32 14.42
CA GLY A 147 5.70 -10.53 13.62
C GLY A 147 5.50 -10.34 12.12
N LEU A 148 4.45 -9.64 11.68
CA LEU A 148 4.10 -9.48 10.28
C LEU A 148 4.37 -8.08 9.71
N HIS A 149 5.05 -7.19 10.46
CA HIS A 149 5.27 -5.78 10.08
C HIS A 149 6.17 -5.60 8.83
N ASN A 150 6.93 -6.62 8.43
CA ASN A 150 7.70 -6.63 7.17
C ASN A 150 6.95 -7.31 6.01
N VAL A 151 5.71 -7.75 6.25
CA VAL A 151 4.89 -8.48 5.26
C VAL A 151 3.61 -7.75 4.94
N LEU A 152 2.99 -7.14 5.96
CA LEU A 152 1.66 -6.54 5.87
C LEU A 152 1.68 -5.06 6.25
N GLY A 153 0.94 -4.27 5.47
CA GLY A 153 0.59 -2.88 5.74
C GLY A 153 -0.92 -2.67 5.71
N VAL A 154 -1.32 -1.45 5.99
CA VAL A 154 -2.72 -1.04 5.92
C VAL A 154 -2.90 -0.07 4.76
N ARG A 155 -3.92 -0.31 3.92
CA ARG A 155 -4.26 0.54 2.78
C ARG A 155 -5.65 1.14 2.97
N TYR A 156 -5.74 2.45 2.76
CA TYR A 156 -7.01 3.16 2.59
C TYR A 156 -7.53 2.96 1.17
N PHE A 157 -8.84 2.82 1.01
CA PHE A 157 -9.51 2.77 -0.28
C PHE A 157 -10.87 3.48 -0.23
N GLU A 158 -11.29 4.03 -1.34
CA GLU A 158 -12.61 4.62 -1.47
C GLU A 158 -13.67 3.55 -1.76
N LYS A 159 -14.89 3.78 -1.29
CA LYS A 159 -15.99 2.82 -1.41
C LYS A 159 -16.35 2.48 -2.87
N HIS A 160 -15.95 3.33 -3.81
CA HIS A 160 -16.19 3.15 -5.25
C HIS A 160 -15.20 2.20 -5.93
N ASP A 161 -14.06 1.92 -5.31
CA ASP A 161 -13.06 0.96 -5.79
C ASP A 161 -13.53 -0.49 -5.55
N THR A 162 -14.73 -0.84 -6.01
CA THR A 162 -15.35 -2.13 -5.68
C THR A 162 -15.02 -3.25 -6.65
N GLN A 163 -14.33 -2.95 -7.75
CA GLN A 163 -14.00 -3.97 -8.75
C GLN A 163 -12.74 -4.72 -8.36
N PHE A 164 -12.81 -6.05 -8.50
CA PHE A 164 -11.63 -6.89 -8.42
C PHE A 164 -10.69 -6.57 -9.59
N SER A 165 -9.45 -6.22 -9.29
CA SER A 165 -8.47 -5.79 -10.27
C SER A 165 -7.18 -6.59 -10.17
N VAL A 166 -6.43 -6.58 -11.25
CA VAL A 166 -5.08 -7.13 -11.32
C VAL A 166 -4.13 -5.99 -11.64
N GLU A 167 -3.09 -5.85 -10.84
CA GLU A 167 -2.02 -4.90 -11.07
C GLU A 167 -0.93 -5.51 -11.92
N ILE A 168 -0.58 -4.84 -13.01
CA ILE A 168 0.50 -5.20 -13.92
C ILE A 168 1.53 -4.08 -13.89
N THR A 169 2.79 -4.44 -13.67
CA THR A 169 3.90 -3.50 -13.79
C THR A 169 4.44 -3.49 -15.21
N GLN A 170 4.56 -2.31 -15.81
CA GLN A 170 5.17 -2.11 -17.12
C GLN A 170 6.15 -0.94 -17.06
N GLY A 171 7.44 -1.22 -17.10
CA GLY A 171 8.48 -0.22 -16.85
C GLY A 171 8.35 0.33 -15.42
N ASN A 172 8.23 1.66 -15.31
CA ASN A 172 8.02 2.36 -14.03
C ASN A 172 6.56 2.75 -13.81
N ALA A 173 5.62 1.95 -14.31
CA ALA A 173 4.19 2.17 -14.12
C ALA A 173 3.51 0.89 -13.64
N ASN A 174 2.61 1.02 -12.67
CA ASN A 174 1.64 -0.01 -12.33
C ASN A 174 0.31 0.35 -12.96
N VAL A 175 -0.32 -0.62 -13.62
CA VAL A 175 -1.59 -0.44 -14.33
C VAL A 175 -2.59 -1.46 -13.81
N MET A 176 -3.74 -0.96 -13.36
CA MET A 176 -4.84 -1.80 -12.92
C MET A 176 -5.67 -2.26 -14.11
N VAL A 177 -5.82 -3.57 -14.27
CA VAL A 177 -6.61 -4.19 -15.33
C VAL A 177 -7.73 -5.05 -14.73
N PRO A 178 -8.85 -5.26 -15.46
CA PRO A 178 -9.91 -6.14 -15.00
C PRO A 178 -9.41 -7.58 -14.82
N ARG A 179 -9.98 -8.28 -13.83
CA ARG A 179 -9.76 -9.73 -13.69
C ARG A 179 -10.20 -10.47 -14.96
N GLY A 180 -9.43 -11.47 -15.35
CA GLY A 180 -9.67 -12.25 -16.58
C GLY A 180 -8.82 -11.82 -17.76
N ALA A 181 -8.09 -10.69 -17.65
CA ALA A 181 -7.11 -10.31 -18.65
C ALA A 181 -5.85 -11.21 -18.62
N LEU A 182 -5.62 -11.93 -17.51
CA LEU A 182 -4.45 -12.79 -17.27
C LEU A 182 -4.86 -14.14 -16.69
N LEU A 183 -3.96 -15.13 -16.77
CA LEU A 183 -4.16 -16.46 -16.19
C LEU A 183 -4.09 -16.41 -14.65
N ASP A 184 -5.13 -16.82 -13.97
CA ASP A 184 -5.25 -16.83 -12.50
C ASP A 184 -4.09 -17.56 -11.79
N SER A 185 -3.51 -18.61 -12.41
CA SER A 185 -2.42 -19.41 -11.82
C SER A 185 -1.09 -18.65 -11.66
N GLN A 186 -0.99 -17.44 -12.20
CA GLN A 186 0.21 -16.61 -12.14
C GLN A 186 0.04 -15.40 -11.23
N LEU A 187 -1.15 -15.21 -10.64
CA LEU A 187 -1.47 -14.04 -9.85
C LEU A 187 -1.13 -14.25 -8.36
N ILE A 188 -0.69 -13.20 -7.72
CA ILE A 188 -0.36 -13.16 -6.29
C ILE A 188 -1.33 -12.21 -5.59
N ASP A 189 -2.02 -12.70 -4.57
CA ASP A 189 -2.91 -11.87 -3.75
C ASP A 189 -2.11 -10.77 -3.05
N ALA A 190 -2.50 -9.52 -3.24
CA ALA A 190 -1.77 -8.35 -2.76
C ALA A 190 -2.60 -7.40 -1.89
N PHE A 191 -3.92 -7.45 -1.97
CA PHE A 191 -4.79 -6.60 -1.14
C PHE A 191 -6.05 -7.34 -0.70
N TRP A 192 -6.34 -7.31 0.60
CA TRP A 192 -7.47 -8.00 1.21
C TRP A 192 -8.38 -7.02 1.95
N VAL A 193 -9.67 -7.25 1.81
CA VAL A 193 -10.73 -6.54 2.53
C VAL A 193 -11.50 -7.51 3.43
N PHE A 194 -12.12 -6.97 4.47
CA PHE A 194 -12.88 -7.75 5.43
C PHE A 194 -14.37 -7.47 5.29
N ASN A 195 -15.18 -8.52 5.31
CA ASN A 195 -16.63 -8.40 5.39
C ASN A 195 -17.10 -8.44 6.85
N GLN A 196 -18.30 -7.90 7.06
CA GLN A 196 -18.97 -8.00 8.37
C GLN A 196 -19.52 -9.41 8.63
N ASP A 197 -19.82 -10.15 7.57
CA ASP A 197 -20.37 -11.51 7.69
C ASP A 197 -19.29 -12.46 8.24
N GLU A 198 -19.64 -13.18 9.32
CA GLU A 198 -18.74 -14.14 9.97
C GLU A 198 -18.35 -15.29 9.06
N ASN A 199 -19.18 -15.62 8.07
CA ASN A 199 -18.94 -16.70 7.11
C ASN A 199 -18.02 -16.27 5.94
N ASP A 200 -17.92 -14.98 5.67
CA ASP A 200 -17.08 -14.40 4.60
C ASP A 200 -15.93 -13.59 5.21
N ARG A 201 -14.90 -14.31 5.65
CA ARG A 201 -13.88 -13.79 6.57
C ARG A 201 -12.97 -12.71 5.99
N CYS A 202 -12.43 -12.97 4.82
CA CYS A 202 -11.45 -12.12 4.16
C CYS A 202 -11.38 -12.54 2.70
N HIS A 203 -11.47 -11.61 1.78
CA HIS A 203 -11.28 -11.92 0.37
C HIS A 203 -10.26 -10.98 -0.27
N CYS A 204 -9.51 -11.55 -1.19
CA CYS A 204 -8.60 -10.81 -2.01
C CYS A 204 -9.40 -9.93 -2.97
N ARG A 205 -9.01 -8.66 -3.04
CA ARG A 205 -9.62 -7.67 -3.89
C ARG A 205 -8.70 -7.24 -5.03
N GLU A 206 -7.40 -7.33 -4.80
CA GLU A 206 -6.39 -7.00 -5.78
C GLU A 206 -5.31 -8.07 -5.80
N GLN A 207 -4.93 -8.47 -7.00
CA GLN A 207 -3.82 -9.39 -7.25
C GLN A 207 -2.78 -8.69 -8.10
N CYS A 208 -1.51 -9.04 -7.88
CA CYS A 208 -0.41 -8.55 -8.70
C CYS A 208 0.10 -9.65 -9.62
N PHE A 209 0.47 -9.27 -10.85
CA PHE A 209 1.13 -10.16 -11.79
C PHE A 209 2.65 -10.07 -11.56
N PRO A 210 3.31 -11.17 -11.12
CA PRO A 210 4.75 -11.16 -10.93
C PRO A 210 5.46 -11.10 -12.29
N GLN A 211 6.15 -10.02 -12.57
CA GLN A 211 7.03 -9.97 -13.72
C GLN A 211 8.05 -11.12 -13.64
N LYS A 212 8.37 -11.71 -14.78
CA LYS A 212 9.58 -12.55 -14.89
C LYS A 212 10.74 -11.62 -14.53
N ASP A 213 11.63 -12.10 -13.65
CA ASP A 213 12.84 -11.39 -13.30
C ASP A 213 13.56 -10.97 -14.59
N ALA A 214 13.26 -9.76 -15.07
CA ALA A 214 14.08 -9.12 -16.04
C ALA A 214 15.35 -8.74 -15.28
N PRO A 215 16.54 -9.18 -15.69
CA PRO A 215 17.77 -8.66 -15.13
C PRO A 215 17.68 -7.14 -15.27
N HIS A 216 18.01 -6.41 -14.21
CA HIS A 216 18.13 -4.96 -14.22
C HIS A 216 19.32 -4.57 -15.12
N GLU A 217 19.18 -4.75 -16.42
CA GLU A 217 20.05 -4.10 -17.38
C GLU A 217 19.48 -2.70 -17.61
N ALA A 218 19.98 -1.77 -16.82
CA ALA A 218 19.92 -0.36 -17.13
C ALA A 218 20.80 -0.14 -18.38
N ASN A 219 20.32 -0.52 -19.55
CA ASN A 219 20.93 -0.11 -20.81
C ASN A 219 20.56 1.34 -21.09
N HIS A 220 21.27 2.26 -20.45
CA HIS A 220 21.41 3.62 -20.93
C HIS A 220 22.39 3.62 -22.11
N SER A 221 21.93 3.21 -23.29
CA SER A 221 22.59 3.57 -24.51
C SER A 221 22.02 4.90 -24.96
N CYS A 222 22.67 5.99 -24.56
CA CYS A 222 22.56 7.25 -25.28
C CYS A 222 23.26 7.06 -26.62
N GLY A 223 22.50 7.04 -27.71
CA GLY A 223 22.94 7.26 -29.07
C GLY A 223 22.49 8.64 -29.54
#